data_376b043fdad46e67a9f22bce1ff85ec0
#
_entry.id   376b043fdad46e67a9f22bce1ff85ec0
#
_cell.length_a   1.000
_cell.length_b   1.000
_cell.length_c   1.000
_cell.angle_alpha   90.00
_cell.angle_beta   90.00
_cell.angle_gamma   90.00
#
_symmetry.space_group_name_H-M   'P 1'
#
loop_
_entity.id
_entity.type
_entity.pdbx_description
1 polymer ?
#
loop_
_entity_poly.entity_id
_entity_poly.type
_entity_poly.pdbx_seq_one_letter_code
_entity_poly.pdbx_strand_id
1 'polypeptide(L)'
;MYFSYKKYKNFFTADFETSTSQWNVEKARVWLWDICTRDCEHINGIDIESFLNYIRRYDGYLFSFHNLSYDGCYILDYLLRHGYKHSTNKKLHAKEFFTLITPQGTHYAYQICFSNGSTVTINDSFRHNSMSVDQLAKTYKLPILKEEIDYDTVREIGHEPTEQELKYINHDTEIMMRILNEDLHQGFDKFTESGNSRKFFKSTLKNYDDLLPVLNDFEDEFIRKSYRGGYVYLKEEHFNKELHSMMSLDINSMYPAQMLHRPMPIGLPLYGHGRKEDDKLASPHLCWVQHFKCCFHIKPNRPPTIARKSFKGFSVKDLYLKSSGFKRCELWLTNVDLKLFFECYEVWDIEYIDFMSFESMCGYEVTSEEAEHMTVDEIIKLDGQGSLYYDYLYPYRMEKEHSTGGQRARAKKQQNIAYGAQSTAKTGDLCYPELYKDHLRFVRYEGEKRKGGYIPIGTFITAYSRELIITNIIRNWDRFVYCDTDSLYLLGQERPDMPIHRTLYGFFKLEHYISRAKFLGCKRYIYLGREPDEEQDRLKVTCCGAPPSVTCQMNFDNFKPYNKEKGEGVFNGKLSSHIVCGGKHLQITTYKLIC
;
A
#
# COMPACT_ATOMS: atom_id res chain seq x y z
N MET A 1 -12.37 -13.79 17.25
CA MET A 1 -11.27 -12.82 17.10
C MET A 1 -11.85 -11.42 16.89
N TYR A 2 -11.30 -10.42 17.54
CA TYR A 2 -11.67 -9.01 17.40
C TYR A 2 -10.57 -8.28 16.63
N PHE A 3 -10.94 -7.20 15.92
CA PHE A 3 -10.00 -6.36 15.16
C PHE A 3 -9.77 -4.99 15.80
N SER A 4 -9.83 -4.95 17.13
CA SER A 4 -9.61 -3.75 17.93
C SER A 4 -8.93 -4.11 19.24
N TYR A 5 -7.87 -3.41 19.59
CA TYR A 5 -7.12 -3.57 20.84
C TYR A 5 -8.01 -3.45 22.08
N LYS A 6 -8.98 -2.52 22.05
CA LYS A 6 -9.93 -2.27 23.16
C LYS A 6 -10.89 -3.44 23.45
N LYS A 7 -10.91 -4.49 22.63
CA LYS A 7 -11.79 -5.66 22.79
C LYS A 7 -11.12 -6.82 23.51
N TYR A 8 -9.86 -6.69 23.88
CA TYR A 8 -9.12 -7.69 24.65
C TYR A 8 -8.99 -7.25 26.11
N LYS A 9 -8.78 -8.20 27.02
CA LYS A 9 -8.60 -7.92 28.45
C LYS A 9 -7.38 -7.02 28.69
N ASN A 10 -6.29 -7.32 27.97
CA ASN A 10 -5.09 -6.51 27.92
C ASN A 10 -4.29 -6.88 26.66
N PHE A 11 -3.22 -6.12 26.37
CA PHE A 11 -2.31 -6.45 25.27
C PHE A 11 -0.86 -6.23 25.71
N PHE A 12 0.04 -7.00 25.07
CA PHE A 12 1.47 -6.92 25.22
C PHE A 12 2.11 -6.84 23.84
N THR A 13 3.33 -6.31 23.74
CA THR A 13 4.16 -6.46 22.55
C THR A 13 5.13 -7.61 22.74
N ALA A 14 5.51 -8.27 21.64
CA ALA A 14 6.45 -9.38 21.68
C ALA A 14 7.31 -9.41 20.43
N ASP A 15 8.50 -9.97 20.56
CA ASP A 15 9.45 -10.14 19.46
C ASP A 15 10.31 -11.40 19.67
N PHE A 16 10.87 -11.94 18.57
CA PHE A 16 11.77 -13.09 18.57
C PHE A 16 13.10 -12.78 17.91
N GLU A 17 14.16 -13.22 18.57
CA GLU A 17 15.47 -13.38 17.95
C GLU A 17 15.64 -14.83 17.48
N THR A 18 16.10 -14.99 16.24
CA THR A 18 16.06 -16.29 15.56
C THR A 18 17.39 -16.65 14.91
N SER A 19 17.61 -17.95 14.70
CA SER A 19 18.77 -18.44 13.95
C SER A 19 18.75 -17.98 12.50
N THR A 20 19.92 -17.76 11.90
CA THR A 20 20.10 -17.39 10.50
C THR A 20 20.59 -18.58 9.66
N SER A 21 20.53 -18.45 8.33
CA SER A 21 21.07 -19.48 7.42
C SER A 21 22.58 -19.68 7.53
N GLN A 22 23.30 -18.71 8.09
CA GLN A 22 24.77 -18.77 8.27
C GLN A 22 25.19 -19.66 9.43
N TRP A 23 24.27 -19.97 10.36
CA TRP A 23 24.56 -20.80 11.53
C TRP A 23 24.67 -22.30 11.21
N ASN A 24 24.52 -22.69 9.94
CA ASN A 24 24.57 -24.09 9.49
C ASN A 24 23.68 -25.03 10.31
N VAL A 25 22.48 -24.57 10.68
CA VAL A 25 21.50 -25.33 11.45
C VAL A 25 20.49 -26.02 10.54
N GLU A 26 20.19 -27.29 10.80
CA GLU A 26 19.20 -28.06 10.05
C GLU A 26 17.78 -27.55 10.25
N LYS A 27 17.52 -26.90 11.40
CA LYS A 27 16.22 -26.40 11.80
C LYS A 27 16.32 -24.96 12.31
N ALA A 28 15.48 -24.07 11.76
CA ALA A 28 15.33 -22.72 12.28
C ALA A 28 14.77 -22.75 13.71
N ARG A 29 15.25 -21.86 14.56
CA ARG A 29 14.83 -21.81 15.96
C ARG A 29 14.77 -20.37 16.47
N VAL A 30 13.92 -20.14 17.46
CA VAL A 30 13.95 -18.97 18.35
C VAL A 30 15.01 -19.25 19.40
N TRP A 31 15.92 -18.31 19.66
CA TRP A 31 16.94 -18.43 20.71
C TRP A 31 16.78 -17.38 21.82
N LEU A 32 15.95 -16.35 21.57
CA LEU A 32 15.57 -15.33 22.54
C LEU A 32 14.18 -14.81 22.19
N TRP A 33 13.35 -14.53 23.19
CA TRP A 33 12.10 -13.80 23.02
C TRP A 33 11.92 -12.78 24.15
N ASP A 34 11.19 -11.71 23.85
CA ASP A 34 10.75 -10.73 24.83
C ASP A 34 9.25 -10.49 24.73
N ILE A 35 8.63 -10.21 25.88
CA ILE A 35 7.29 -9.67 26.03
C ILE A 35 7.39 -8.41 26.85
N CYS A 36 6.98 -7.28 26.29
CA CYS A 36 6.86 -6.02 27.00
C CYS A 36 5.42 -5.77 27.41
N THR A 37 5.21 -5.51 28.70
CA THR A 37 3.91 -5.17 29.27
C THR A 37 3.54 -3.71 29.00
N ARG A 38 2.30 -3.31 29.29
CA ARG A 38 1.87 -1.91 29.11
C ARG A 38 2.63 -0.91 29.97
N ASP A 39 3.17 -1.38 31.08
CA ASP A 39 3.99 -0.57 32.00
C ASP A 39 5.48 -0.62 31.65
N CYS A 40 5.83 -1.18 30.48
CA CYS A 40 7.19 -1.37 29.98
C CYS A 40 8.05 -2.28 30.88
N GLU A 41 7.44 -3.29 31.50
CA GLU A 41 8.16 -4.37 32.14
C GLU A 41 8.45 -5.49 31.14
N HIS A 42 9.65 -6.07 31.20
CA HIS A 42 10.12 -7.08 30.26
C HIS A 42 10.13 -8.48 30.85
N ILE A 43 9.70 -9.45 30.05
CA ILE A 43 9.76 -10.87 30.36
C ILE A 43 10.46 -11.58 29.20
N ASN A 44 11.62 -12.16 29.48
CA ASN A 44 12.45 -12.83 28.48
C ASN A 44 12.47 -14.34 28.64
N GLY A 45 12.80 -15.04 27.55
CA GLY A 45 13.07 -16.50 27.53
C GLY A 45 13.78 -16.92 26.25
N ILE A 46 14.18 -18.19 26.17
CA ILE A 46 15.21 -18.65 25.22
C ILE A 46 14.70 -19.58 24.10
N ASP A 47 13.43 -19.93 24.07
CA ASP A 47 12.89 -20.82 23.03
C ASP A 47 11.38 -20.64 22.80
N ILE A 48 10.89 -21.14 21.69
CA ILE A 48 9.47 -21.02 21.29
C ILE A 48 8.52 -21.78 22.23
N GLU A 49 8.97 -22.87 22.85
CA GLU A 49 8.16 -23.65 23.78
C GLU A 49 7.91 -22.86 25.06
N SER A 50 8.94 -22.27 25.64
CA SER A 50 8.83 -21.41 26.83
C SER A 50 7.94 -20.19 26.57
N PHE A 51 8.01 -19.58 25.38
CA PHE A 51 7.13 -18.50 24.95
C PHE A 51 5.65 -18.94 24.97
N LEU A 52 5.32 -20.04 24.28
CA LEU A 52 3.94 -20.51 24.20
C LEU A 52 3.42 -21.00 25.55
N ASN A 53 4.30 -21.61 26.38
CA ASN A 53 3.98 -21.97 27.76
C ASN A 53 3.75 -20.75 28.64
N TYR A 54 4.41 -19.63 28.37
CA TYR A 54 4.18 -18.38 29.08
C TYR A 54 2.84 -17.77 28.69
N ILE A 55 2.57 -17.54 27.40
CA ILE A 55 1.38 -16.82 26.93
C ILE A 55 0.08 -17.58 27.18
N ARG A 56 0.07 -18.94 27.25
CA ARG A 56 -1.14 -19.72 27.56
C ARG A 56 -1.77 -19.42 28.92
N ARG A 57 -1.08 -18.67 29.79
CA ARG A 57 -1.60 -18.23 31.11
C ARG A 57 -2.53 -17.02 30.98
N TYR A 58 -2.54 -16.33 29.82
CA TYR A 58 -3.22 -15.05 29.61
C TYR A 58 -4.47 -15.19 28.74
N ASP A 59 -5.50 -15.85 29.30
CA ASP A 59 -6.77 -16.02 28.58
C ASP A 59 -7.45 -14.70 28.22
N GLY A 60 -7.75 -14.49 26.93
CA GLY A 60 -8.39 -13.30 26.37
C GLY A 60 -7.45 -12.12 26.16
N TYR A 61 -6.13 -12.33 26.21
CA TYR A 61 -5.10 -11.30 25.93
C TYR A 61 -4.70 -11.28 24.46
N LEU A 62 -4.08 -10.17 24.08
CA LEU A 62 -3.50 -9.93 22.76
C LEU A 62 -1.98 -9.76 22.87
N PHE A 63 -1.24 -10.42 21.97
CA PHE A 63 0.20 -10.24 21.82
C PHE A 63 0.49 -9.67 20.43
N SER A 64 1.18 -8.54 20.37
CA SER A 64 1.44 -7.79 19.13
C SER A 64 2.90 -7.94 18.73
N PHE A 65 3.13 -8.59 17.59
CA PHE A 65 4.43 -8.65 16.92
C PHE A 65 4.53 -7.57 15.84
N HIS A 66 5.75 -7.15 15.52
CA HIS A 66 5.97 -6.22 14.41
C HIS A 66 6.55 -6.95 13.19
N ASN A 67 5.74 -7.16 12.15
CA ASN A 67 6.00 -8.03 11.00
C ASN A 67 5.80 -9.53 11.29
N LEU A 68 4.64 -9.87 11.84
CA LEU A 68 4.24 -11.25 12.19
C LEU A 68 4.45 -12.28 11.05
N SER A 69 4.59 -11.84 9.80
CA SER A 69 4.88 -12.73 8.67
C SER A 69 6.23 -13.47 8.79
N TYR A 70 7.14 -12.99 9.64
CA TYR A 70 8.40 -13.63 9.97
C TYR A 70 8.25 -14.50 11.23
N ASP A 71 8.00 -13.90 12.37
CA ASP A 71 7.94 -14.56 13.69
C ASP A 71 6.82 -15.58 13.77
N GLY A 72 5.70 -15.26 13.14
CA GLY A 72 4.53 -16.14 13.09
C GLY A 72 4.80 -17.52 12.47
N CYS A 73 5.83 -17.67 11.64
CA CYS A 73 6.17 -18.97 11.07
C CYS A 73 6.72 -19.94 12.14
N TYR A 74 7.45 -19.44 13.12
CA TYR A 74 7.94 -20.26 14.24
C TYR A 74 6.78 -20.75 15.12
N ILE A 75 5.82 -19.85 15.38
CA ILE A 75 4.61 -20.18 16.14
C ILE A 75 3.79 -21.25 15.40
N LEU A 76 3.52 -21.06 14.11
CA LEU A 76 2.72 -21.98 13.31
C LEU A 76 3.40 -23.36 13.14
N ASP A 77 4.71 -23.39 12.93
CA ASP A 77 5.48 -24.63 12.83
C ASP A 77 5.39 -25.42 14.15
N TYR A 78 5.60 -24.75 15.30
CA TYR A 78 5.47 -25.38 16.61
C TYR A 78 4.06 -25.94 16.85
N LEU A 79 3.01 -25.15 16.62
CA LEU A 79 1.63 -25.58 16.84
C LEU A 79 1.29 -26.84 16.03
N LEU A 80 1.63 -26.86 14.75
CA LEU A 80 1.34 -28.00 13.88
C LEU A 80 2.12 -29.26 14.30
N ARG A 81 3.39 -29.13 14.68
CA ARG A 81 4.20 -30.27 15.16
C ARG A 81 3.73 -30.83 16.50
N HIS A 82 3.08 -29.99 17.32
CA HIS A 82 2.55 -30.40 18.64
C HIS A 82 1.07 -30.78 18.62
N GLY A 83 0.53 -31.07 17.41
CA GLY A 83 -0.79 -31.66 17.21
C GLY A 83 -1.94 -30.64 17.32
N TYR A 84 -1.66 -29.33 17.22
CA TYR A 84 -2.71 -28.34 17.05
C TYR A 84 -3.28 -28.41 15.63
N LYS A 85 -4.59 -28.19 15.50
CA LYS A 85 -5.28 -28.22 14.21
C LYS A 85 -5.74 -26.83 13.80
N HIS A 86 -5.54 -26.48 12.53
CA HIS A 86 -6.12 -25.27 11.98
C HIS A 86 -7.64 -25.44 11.86
N SER A 87 -8.38 -24.43 12.29
CA SER A 87 -9.84 -24.36 12.17
C SER A 87 -10.22 -23.12 11.35
N THR A 88 -11.20 -23.24 10.47
CA THR A 88 -11.84 -22.10 9.80
C THR A 88 -12.97 -21.50 10.62
N ASN A 89 -13.39 -22.16 11.70
CA ASN A 89 -14.42 -21.69 12.62
C ASN A 89 -13.88 -20.62 13.58
N LYS A 90 -14.70 -19.63 13.87
CA LYS A 90 -14.36 -18.58 14.84
C LYS A 90 -14.40 -19.05 16.29
N LYS A 91 -15.16 -20.10 16.59
CA LYS A 91 -15.19 -20.74 17.90
C LYS A 91 -14.22 -21.92 17.88
N LEU A 92 -13.11 -21.75 18.58
CA LEU A 92 -12.05 -22.76 18.67
C LEU A 92 -12.29 -23.71 19.85
N HIS A 93 -11.90 -24.96 19.66
CA HIS A 93 -11.76 -25.97 20.71
C HIS A 93 -10.32 -26.08 21.19
N ALA A 94 -10.08 -26.78 22.28
CA ALA A 94 -8.74 -27.02 22.80
C ALA A 94 -7.82 -27.65 21.73
N LYS A 95 -6.59 -27.14 21.62
CA LYS A 95 -5.63 -27.47 20.57
C LYS A 95 -6.09 -27.14 19.15
N GLU A 96 -6.92 -26.12 19.00
CA GLU A 96 -7.21 -25.53 17.69
C GLU A 96 -6.66 -24.11 17.59
N PHE A 97 -6.38 -23.70 16.37
CA PHE A 97 -6.00 -22.32 16.07
C PHE A 97 -6.63 -21.85 14.75
N PHE A 98 -6.83 -20.56 14.63
CA PHE A 98 -7.31 -19.87 13.44
C PHE A 98 -6.26 -18.86 12.97
N THR A 99 -6.11 -18.70 11.66
CA THR A 99 -5.20 -17.71 11.07
C THR A 99 -5.91 -16.79 10.11
N LEU A 100 -5.48 -15.54 10.07
CA LEU A 100 -5.86 -14.57 9.06
C LEU A 100 -4.62 -14.23 8.22
N ILE A 101 -4.37 -15.06 7.20
CA ILE A 101 -3.24 -14.95 6.29
C ILE A 101 -3.77 -14.79 4.86
N THR A 102 -3.25 -13.82 4.10
CA THR A 102 -3.64 -13.63 2.71
C THR A 102 -2.76 -14.43 1.75
N PRO A 103 -3.21 -14.69 0.49
CA PRO A 103 -2.40 -15.35 -0.53
C PRO A 103 -1.09 -14.63 -0.88
N GLN A 104 -0.99 -13.34 -0.57
CA GLN A 104 0.21 -12.52 -0.76
C GLN A 104 1.22 -12.69 0.40
N GLY A 105 0.93 -13.58 1.37
CA GLY A 105 1.80 -13.83 2.52
C GLY A 105 1.73 -12.78 3.62
N THR A 106 0.67 -11.96 3.65
CA THR A 106 0.43 -11.02 4.76
C THR A 106 -0.26 -11.75 5.90
N HIS A 107 0.36 -11.77 7.06
CA HIS A 107 -0.18 -12.34 8.30
C HIS A 107 -0.79 -11.19 9.12
N TYR A 108 -2.10 -11.22 9.32
CA TYR A 108 -2.80 -10.18 10.11
C TYR A 108 -2.95 -10.55 11.57
N ALA A 109 -3.36 -11.78 11.83
CA ALA A 109 -3.56 -12.25 13.20
C ALA A 109 -3.75 -13.78 13.26
N TYR A 110 -3.46 -14.34 14.45
CA TYR A 110 -3.75 -15.73 14.84
C TYR A 110 -4.56 -15.71 16.12
N GLN A 111 -5.42 -16.71 16.28
CA GLN A 111 -6.08 -17.01 17.53
C GLN A 111 -5.79 -18.46 17.89
N ILE A 112 -5.31 -18.71 19.11
CA ILE A 112 -4.87 -20.01 19.57
C ILE A 112 -5.69 -20.40 20.80
N CYS A 113 -6.36 -21.55 20.77
CA CYS A 113 -6.97 -22.14 21.94
C CYS A 113 -6.05 -23.27 22.45
N PHE A 114 -5.43 -23.05 23.60
CA PHE A 114 -4.49 -23.99 24.21
C PHE A 114 -5.19 -25.20 24.81
N SER A 115 -4.41 -26.25 25.15
CA SER A 115 -4.93 -27.49 25.76
C SER A 115 -5.64 -27.28 27.09
N ASN A 116 -5.31 -26.21 27.83
CA ASN A 116 -6.00 -25.81 29.08
C ASN A 116 -7.28 -25.01 28.85
N GLY A 117 -7.69 -24.78 27.58
CA GLY A 117 -8.87 -24.01 27.20
C GLY A 117 -8.66 -22.51 27.13
N SER A 118 -7.51 -21.97 27.53
CA SER A 118 -7.22 -20.54 27.39
C SER A 118 -7.07 -20.15 25.92
N THR A 119 -7.55 -18.96 25.58
CA THR A 119 -7.50 -18.44 24.22
C THR A 119 -6.72 -17.14 24.19
N VAL A 120 -5.67 -17.08 23.39
CA VAL A 120 -4.91 -15.86 23.12
C VAL A 120 -5.01 -15.47 21.67
N THR A 121 -4.82 -14.19 21.39
CA THR A 121 -4.71 -13.66 20.03
C THR A 121 -3.33 -13.06 19.83
N ILE A 122 -2.77 -13.27 18.65
CA ILE A 122 -1.51 -12.67 18.21
C ILE A 122 -1.82 -11.86 16.97
N ASN A 123 -1.36 -10.59 16.88
CA ASN A 123 -1.57 -9.77 15.70
C ASN A 123 -0.30 -9.10 15.21
N ASP A 124 -0.35 -8.59 13.97
CA ASP A 124 0.71 -7.83 13.34
C ASP A 124 0.53 -6.33 13.55
N SER A 125 1.34 -5.73 14.43
CA SER A 125 1.36 -4.28 14.66
C SER A 125 1.90 -3.49 13.45
N PHE A 126 2.64 -4.11 12.52
CA PHE A 126 3.01 -3.49 11.26
C PHE A 126 1.80 -3.13 10.40
N ARG A 127 0.66 -3.80 10.58
CA ARG A 127 -0.60 -3.42 9.91
C ARG A 127 -1.27 -2.22 10.57
N HIS A 128 -1.00 -2.00 11.86
CA HIS A 128 -1.46 -0.83 12.61
C HIS A 128 -0.62 0.40 12.26
N ASN A 129 0.70 0.23 12.09
CA ASN A 129 1.61 1.31 11.70
C ASN A 129 2.76 0.76 10.84
N SER A 130 2.68 0.95 9.51
CA SER A 130 3.55 0.32 8.52
C SER A 130 4.89 1.07 8.31
N MET A 131 5.60 1.35 9.40
CA MET A 131 6.98 1.86 9.42
C MET A 131 7.88 0.86 10.13
N SER A 132 9.19 0.87 9.90
CA SER A 132 10.12 0.08 10.71
C SER A 132 10.20 0.59 12.14
N VAL A 133 10.61 -0.25 13.09
CA VAL A 133 10.76 0.13 14.51
C VAL A 133 11.64 1.36 14.67
N ASP A 134 12.78 1.43 13.95
CA ASP A 134 13.67 2.59 13.95
C ASP A 134 12.98 3.88 13.44
N GLN A 135 12.26 3.80 12.32
CA GLN A 135 11.50 4.93 11.80
C GLN A 135 10.41 5.39 12.77
N LEU A 136 9.75 4.44 13.43
CA LEU A 136 8.72 4.71 14.42
C LEU A 136 9.29 5.43 15.65
N ALA A 137 10.41 4.95 16.21
CA ALA A 137 11.07 5.61 17.33
C ALA A 137 11.41 7.08 17.03
N LYS A 138 11.97 7.33 15.84
CA LYS A 138 12.29 8.68 15.37
C LYS A 138 11.04 9.54 15.13
N THR A 139 9.99 8.96 14.53
CA THR A 139 8.73 9.64 14.22
C THR A 139 8.00 10.09 15.48
N TYR A 140 7.93 9.22 16.48
CA TYR A 140 7.29 9.51 17.77
C TYR A 140 8.23 10.23 18.77
N LYS A 141 9.48 10.50 18.36
CA LYS A 141 10.50 11.17 19.19
C LYS A 141 10.69 10.48 20.54
N LEU A 142 10.75 9.14 20.50
CA LEU A 142 10.94 8.37 21.72
C LEU A 142 12.34 8.58 22.32
N PRO A 143 12.50 8.49 23.64
CA PRO A 143 13.80 8.61 24.31
C PRO A 143 14.70 7.39 24.09
N ILE A 144 14.13 6.28 23.59
CA ILE A 144 14.83 5.04 23.25
C ILE A 144 14.86 4.85 21.74
N LEU A 145 15.97 4.34 21.23
CA LEU A 145 16.16 4.05 19.81
C LEU A 145 16.47 2.56 19.64
N LYS A 146 16.26 2.07 18.41
CA LYS A 146 16.65 0.71 18.05
C LYS A 146 18.17 0.55 18.18
N GLU A 147 18.58 -0.51 18.86
CA GLU A 147 19.98 -0.93 19.00
C GLU A 147 20.44 -1.76 17.78
N GLU A 148 21.72 -2.13 17.75
CA GLU A 148 22.28 -3.03 16.75
C GLU A 148 22.78 -4.31 17.39
N ILE A 149 22.63 -5.42 16.67
CA ILE A 149 23.10 -6.74 17.08
C ILE A 149 23.85 -7.40 15.92
N ASP A 150 24.86 -8.19 16.23
CA ASP A 150 25.56 -9.00 15.24
C ASP A 150 24.78 -10.29 14.95
N TYR A 151 24.15 -10.36 13.77
CA TYR A 151 23.38 -11.52 13.30
C TYR A 151 24.27 -12.69 12.84
N ASP A 152 25.55 -12.48 12.62
CA ASP A 152 26.49 -13.51 12.15
C ASP A 152 27.06 -14.33 13.31
N THR A 153 27.02 -13.80 14.53
CA THR A 153 27.41 -14.53 15.73
C THR A 153 26.48 -15.74 15.96
N VAL A 154 27.06 -16.93 15.96
CA VAL A 154 26.31 -18.18 16.20
C VAL A 154 25.96 -18.29 17.70
N ARG A 155 24.66 -18.47 18.00
CA ARG A 155 24.16 -18.71 19.35
C ARG A 155 23.77 -20.18 19.45
N GLU A 156 24.60 -20.98 20.13
CA GLU A 156 24.38 -22.41 20.31
C GLU A 156 23.11 -22.70 21.14
N ILE A 157 22.65 -23.96 21.12
CA ILE A 157 21.54 -24.39 21.98
C ILE A 157 21.96 -24.24 23.43
N GLY A 158 21.15 -23.53 24.22
CA GLY A 158 21.46 -23.22 25.62
C GLY A 158 22.29 -21.94 25.79
N HIS A 159 22.47 -21.14 24.72
CA HIS A 159 23.06 -19.80 24.84
C HIS A 159 22.30 -18.96 25.89
N GLU A 160 23.02 -18.44 26.86
CA GLU A 160 22.48 -17.47 27.81
C GLU A 160 22.62 -16.08 27.20
N PRO A 161 21.52 -15.34 27.00
CA PRO A 161 21.57 -14.02 26.38
C PRO A 161 22.43 -13.04 27.18
N THR A 162 23.29 -12.30 26.49
CA THR A 162 24.07 -11.24 27.06
C THR A 162 23.22 -10.01 27.40
N GLU A 163 23.71 -9.14 28.25
CA GLU A 163 23.02 -7.89 28.61
C GLU A 163 22.73 -7.02 27.35
N GLN A 164 23.67 -7.00 26.39
CA GLN A 164 23.46 -6.29 25.12
C GLN A 164 22.36 -6.90 24.26
N GLU A 165 22.28 -8.23 24.19
CA GLU A 165 21.22 -8.93 23.43
C GLU A 165 19.86 -8.73 24.08
N LEU A 166 19.78 -8.77 25.42
CA LEU A 166 18.55 -8.44 26.14
C LEU A 166 18.14 -6.99 25.90
N LYS A 167 19.06 -6.06 25.99
CA LYS A 167 18.79 -4.65 25.72
C LYS A 167 18.27 -4.43 24.31
N TYR A 168 18.84 -5.12 23.32
CA TYR A 168 18.44 -5.03 21.93
C TYR A 168 16.97 -5.40 21.74
N ILE A 169 16.56 -6.62 22.14
CA ILE A 169 15.18 -7.09 21.95
C ILE A 169 14.19 -6.32 22.83
N ASN A 170 14.58 -5.95 24.06
CA ASN A 170 13.74 -5.16 24.95
C ASN A 170 13.43 -3.78 24.37
N HIS A 171 14.40 -3.12 23.74
CA HIS A 171 14.15 -1.84 23.08
C HIS A 171 13.15 -1.97 21.92
N ASP A 172 13.25 -3.02 21.10
CA ASP A 172 12.31 -3.20 19.97
C ASP A 172 10.86 -3.38 20.46
N THR A 173 10.65 -4.18 21.48
CA THR A 173 9.30 -4.39 22.05
C THR A 173 8.79 -3.18 22.83
N GLU A 174 9.65 -2.47 23.57
CA GLU A 174 9.29 -1.27 24.32
C GLU A 174 8.93 -0.11 23.38
N ILE A 175 9.69 0.11 22.30
CA ILE A 175 9.36 1.11 21.28
C ILE A 175 7.93 0.87 20.78
N MET A 176 7.61 -0.38 20.42
CA MET A 176 6.28 -0.73 19.95
C MET A 176 5.20 -0.55 21.00
N MET A 177 5.48 -0.89 22.26
CA MET A 177 4.52 -0.71 23.37
C MET A 177 4.20 0.76 23.60
N ARG A 178 5.21 1.62 23.67
CA ARG A 178 5.02 3.07 23.83
C ARG A 178 4.19 3.67 22.70
N ILE A 179 4.44 3.26 21.45
CA ILE A 179 3.69 3.71 20.28
C ILE A 179 2.24 3.24 20.33
N LEU A 180 1.99 1.96 20.63
CA LEU A 180 0.63 1.45 20.73
C LEU A 180 -0.16 2.11 21.87
N ASN A 181 0.47 2.38 23.02
CA ASN A 181 -0.17 3.11 24.10
C ASN A 181 -0.56 4.52 23.66
N GLU A 182 0.33 5.26 22.99
CA GLU A 182 0.07 6.60 22.48
C GLU A 182 -1.05 6.58 21.41
N ASP A 183 -0.96 5.67 20.44
CA ASP A 183 -1.97 5.53 19.40
C ASP A 183 -3.35 5.20 19.96
N LEU A 184 -3.42 4.31 20.94
CA LEU A 184 -4.68 3.98 21.62
C LEU A 184 -5.25 5.16 22.42
N HIS A 185 -4.41 5.96 23.04
CA HIS A 185 -4.81 7.20 23.73
C HIS A 185 -5.42 8.19 22.74
N GLN A 186 -4.81 8.31 21.53
CA GLN A 186 -5.34 9.14 20.45
C GLN A 186 -6.56 8.54 19.73
N GLY A 187 -7.01 7.35 20.11
CA GLY A 187 -8.20 6.71 19.55
C GLY A 187 -7.95 5.78 18.35
N PHE A 188 -6.70 5.54 17.97
CA PHE A 188 -6.31 4.57 16.93
C PHE A 188 -6.33 3.15 17.53
N ASP A 189 -7.49 2.52 17.61
CA ASP A 189 -7.68 1.24 18.29
C ASP A 189 -7.85 0.03 17.36
N LYS A 190 -7.85 0.22 16.02
CA LYS A 190 -7.99 -0.88 15.06
C LYS A 190 -6.65 -1.52 14.74
N PHE A 191 -6.68 -2.81 14.37
CA PHE A 191 -5.47 -3.57 13.98
C PHE A 191 -4.82 -3.08 12.69
N THR A 192 -5.51 -2.27 11.89
CA THR A 192 -5.01 -1.79 10.61
C THR A 192 -5.18 -0.27 10.48
N GLU A 193 -4.25 0.37 9.79
CA GLU A 193 -4.33 1.79 9.45
C GLU A 193 -5.62 2.13 8.70
N SER A 194 -6.00 1.31 7.71
CA SER A 194 -7.26 1.52 6.97
C SER A 194 -8.50 1.34 7.84
N GLY A 195 -8.44 0.48 8.86
CA GLY A 195 -9.50 0.34 9.86
C GLY A 195 -9.65 1.58 10.73
N ASN A 196 -8.55 2.17 11.16
CA ASN A 196 -8.53 3.42 11.91
C ASN A 196 -9.02 4.59 11.04
N SER A 197 -8.50 4.73 9.82
CA SER A 197 -8.95 5.77 8.88
C SER A 197 -10.46 5.71 8.63
N ARG A 198 -11.00 4.50 8.38
CA ARG A 198 -12.46 4.32 8.20
C ARG A 198 -13.25 4.70 9.45
N LYS A 199 -12.75 4.35 10.64
CA LYS A 199 -13.40 4.72 11.91
C LYS A 199 -13.49 6.24 12.07
N PHE A 200 -12.38 6.96 11.83
CA PHE A 200 -12.34 8.41 11.92
C PHE A 200 -13.18 9.05 10.81
N PHE A 201 -13.06 8.61 9.58
CA PHE A 201 -13.90 9.12 8.49
C PHE A 201 -15.41 8.92 8.77
N LYS A 202 -15.79 7.75 9.31
CA LYS A 202 -17.19 7.53 9.72
C LYS A 202 -17.64 8.51 10.80
N SER A 203 -16.76 8.92 11.70
CA SER A 203 -17.11 9.86 12.78
C SER A 203 -17.28 11.31 12.32
N THR A 204 -16.76 11.68 11.14
CA THR A 204 -16.92 13.03 10.57
C THR A 204 -18.25 13.21 9.80
N LEU A 205 -18.94 12.11 9.46
CA LEU A 205 -20.17 12.15 8.67
C LEU A 205 -21.38 11.77 9.51
N LYS A 206 -22.33 12.69 9.67
CA LYS A 206 -23.58 12.45 10.44
C LYS A 206 -24.41 11.30 9.84
N ASN A 207 -24.53 11.25 8.52
CA ASN A 207 -25.35 10.29 7.76
C ASN A 207 -24.47 9.31 6.97
N TYR A 208 -23.42 8.76 7.59
CA TYR A 208 -22.43 7.93 6.90
C TYR A 208 -23.07 6.74 6.16
N ASP A 209 -23.99 6.01 6.80
CA ASP A 209 -24.56 4.79 6.21
C ASP A 209 -25.57 5.09 5.07
N ASP A 210 -26.12 6.32 5.00
CA ASP A 210 -26.95 6.80 3.89
C ASP A 210 -26.09 7.29 2.73
N LEU A 211 -25.03 8.04 3.03
CA LEU A 211 -24.10 8.55 2.04
C LEU A 211 -23.26 7.42 1.40
N LEU A 212 -22.85 6.44 2.21
CA LEU A 212 -21.98 5.35 1.79
C LEU A 212 -22.60 3.99 2.18
N PRO A 213 -23.74 3.63 1.57
CA PRO A 213 -24.45 2.40 1.88
C PRO A 213 -23.66 1.15 1.50
N VAL A 214 -24.05 0.02 2.05
CA VAL A 214 -23.52 -1.27 1.64
C VAL A 214 -24.16 -1.66 0.31
N LEU A 215 -23.36 -1.65 -0.75
CA LEU A 215 -23.79 -2.11 -2.07
C LEU A 215 -24.13 -3.62 -2.02
N ASN A 216 -25.09 -4.07 -2.82
CA ASN A 216 -25.28 -5.51 -3.04
C ASN A 216 -24.13 -6.11 -3.87
N ASP A 217 -24.10 -7.43 -4.06
CA ASP A 217 -23.00 -8.11 -4.74
C ASP A 217 -22.90 -7.73 -6.23
N PHE A 218 -24.05 -7.55 -6.90
CA PHE A 218 -24.09 -7.13 -8.30
C PHE A 218 -23.55 -5.71 -8.49
N GLU A 219 -24.00 -4.77 -7.66
CA GLU A 219 -23.55 -3.38 -7.69
C GLU A 219 -22.04 -3.27 -7.41
N ASP A 220 -21.56 -3.96 -6.36
CA ASP A 220 -20.14 -3.96 -5.99
C ASP A 220 -19.28 -4.57 -7.11
N GLU A 221 -19.70 -5.71 -7.69
CA GLU A 221 -18.96 -6.37 -8.76
C GLU A 221 -18.93 -5.51 -10.03
N PHE A 222 -20.06 -4.90 -10.40
CA PHE A 222 -20.17 -4.03 -11.57
C PHE A 222 -19.16 -2.88 -11.49
N ILE A 223 -19.12 -2.18 -10.34
CA ILE A 223 -18.20 -1.07 -10.14
C ILE A 223 -16.74 -1.55 -10.04
N ARG A 224 -16.45 -2.69 -9.40
CA ARG A 224 -15.10 -3.25 -9.31
C ARG A 224 -14.49 -3.59 -10.66
N LYS A 225 -15.29 -3.95 -11.66
CA LYS A 225 -14.81 -4.15 -13.05
C LYS A 225 -14.21 -2.88 -13.64
N SER A 226 -14.63 -1.69 -13.20
CA SER A 226 -14.06 -0.41 -13.61
C SER A 226 -12.90 0.08 -12.72
N TYR A 227 -12.71 -0.49 -11.52
CA TYR A 227 -11.67 -0.06 -10.58
C TYR A 227 -10.27 -0.36 -11.10
N ARG A 228 -9.43 0.68 -11.18
CA ARG A 228 -8.02 0.62 -11.57
C ARG A 228 -7.20 1.52 -10.64
N GLY A 229 -5.92 1.18 -10.46
CA GLY A 229 -4.98 2.00 -9.69
C GLY A 229 -4.49 3.23 -10.46
N GLY A 230 -3.43 3.85 -9.96
CA GLY A 230 -2.73 4.95 -10.61
C GLY A 230 -2.11 4.56 -11.95
N TYR A 231 -1.81 5.55 -12.76
CA TYR A 231 -1.22 5.37 -14.10
C TYR A 231 0.31 5.34 -14.00
N VAL A 232 0.93 4.34 -14.60
CA VAL A 232 2.41 4.20 -14.67
C VAL A 232 2.79 3.81 -16.07
N TYR A 233 3.55 4.64 -16.78
CA TYR A 233 3.89 4.39 -18.17
C TYR A 233 5.27 4.95 -18.52
N LEU A 234 6.06 4.17 -19.23
CA LEU A 234 7.31 4.58 -19.90
C LEU A 234 7.07 4.62 -21.39
N LYS A 235 7.35 5.75 -22.03
CA LYS A 235 7.30 5.87 -23.49
C LYS A 235 8.35 4.96 -24.10
N GLU A 236 7.96 4.05 -24.97
CA GLU A 236 8.80 2.94 -25.47
C GLU A 236 10.12 3.38 -26.10
N GLU A 237 10.08 4.51 -26.81
CA GLU A 237 11.27 5.07 -27.45
C GLU A 237 12.40 5.45 -26.47
N HIS A 238 12.09 5.59 -25.19
CA HIS A 238 13.06 5.96 -24.14
C HIS A 238 13.54 4.75 -23.32
N PHE A 239 13.04 3.55 -23.60
CA PHE A 239 13.46 2.34 -22.90
C PHE A 239 14.96 2.09 -23.10
N ASN A 240 15.68 1.91 -21.98
CA ASN A 240 17.13 1.60 -21.92
C ASN A 240 18.03 2.61 -22.64
N LYS A 241 17.53 3.82 -22.91
CA LYS A 241 18.34 4.92 -23.47
C LYS A 241 18.81 5.84 -22.36
N GLU A 242 19.99 6.39 -22.56
CA GLU A 242 20.50 7.46 -21.73
C GLU A 242 19.91 8.79 -22.22
N LEU A 243 19.34 9.54 -21.29
CA LEU A 243 18.65 10.79 -21.55
C LEU A 243 19.33 11.91 -20.75
N HIS A 244 19.31 13.11 -21.29
CA HIS A 244 19.95 14.28 -20.70
C HIS A 244 18.98 15.46 -20.65
N SER A 245 19.28 16.44 -19.76
CA SER A 245 18.51 17.67 -19.64
C SER A 245 17.01 17.42 -19.48
N MET A 246 16.61 16.94 -18.33
CA MET A 246 15.23 16.59 -18.00
C MET A 246 14.76 17.31 -16.74
N MET A 247 13.47 17.22 -16.48
CA MET A 247 12.86 17.60 -15.20
C MET A 247 11.94 16.50 -14.68
N SER A 248 11.77 16.42 -13.36
CA SER A 248 10.70 15.67 -12.72
C SER A 248 9.76 16.62 -11.98
N LEU A 249 8.46 16.36 -12.13
CA LEU A 249 7.40 17.08 -11.44
C LEU A 249 6.56 16.07 -10.65
N ASP A 250 6.00 16.49 -9.51
CA ASP A 250 5.13 15.70 -8.66
C ASP A 250 3.84 16.46 -8.38
N ILE A 251 2.71 15.75 -8.26
CA ILE A 251 1.41 16.37 -7.95
C ILE A 251 1.25 16.50 -6.44
N ASN A 252 1.09 17.71 -5.96
CA ASN A 252 0.87 17.99 -4.54
C ASN A 252 -0.37 17.25 -4.02
N SER A 253 -0.14 16.24 -3.16
CA SER A 253 -1.21 15.47 -2.50
C SER A 253 -2.31 15.01 -3.46
N MET A 254 -1.95 14.33 -4.54
CA MET A 254 -2.84 13.98 -5.66
C MET A 254 -4.17 13.35 -5.22
N TYR A 255 -4.17 12.27 -4.44
CA TYR A 255 -5.41 11.63 -4.00
C TYR A 255 -6.27 12.50 -3.07
N PRO A 256 -5.69 13.17 -2.04
CA PRO A 256 -6.42 14.16 -1.25
C PRO A 256 -7.06 15.29 -2.08
N ALA A 257 -6.36 15.78 -3.12
CA ALA A 257 -6.91 16.79 -4.03
C ALA A 257 -8.20 16.28 -4.72
N GLN A 258 -8.17 15.04 -5.26
CA GLN A 258 -9.37 14.47 -5.89
C GLN A 258 -10.52 14.33 -4.90
N MET A 259 -10.23 13.92 -3.65
CA MET A 259 -11.24 13.79 -2.59
C MET A 259 -11.90 15.11 -2.21
N LEU A 260 -11.18 16.23 -2.34
CA LEU A 260 -11.65 17.57 -1.97
C LEU A 260 -12.36 18.26 -3.12
N HIS A 261 -11.82 18.17 -4.35
CA HIS A 261 -12.21 19.03 -5.46
C HIS A 261 -13.14 18.36 -6.47
N ARG A 262 -13.15 17.02 -6.54
CA ARG A 262 -13.87 16.33 -7.61
C ARG A 262 -15.19 15.72 -7.11
N PRO A 263 -16.19 15.56 -8.01
CA PRO A 263 -17.44 14.89 -7.65
C PRO A 263 -17.19 13.48 -7.10
N MET A 264 -17.58 13.23 -5.85
CA MET A 264 -17.48 11.92 -5.20
C MET A 264 -18.86 11.26 -5.18
N PRO A 265 -18.97 9.98 -5.64
CA PRO A 265 -20.24 9.27 -5.67
C PRO A 265 -20.76 9.01 -4.26
N ILE A 266 -22.07 9.17 -4.07
CA ILE A 266 -22.78 8.91 -2.82
C ILE A 266 -24.07 8.11 -3.10
N GLY A 267 -24.62 7.50 -2.07
CA GLY A 267 -25.90 6.79 -2.12
C GLY A 267 -25.84 5.46 -2.88
N LEU A 268 -27.00 4.91 -3.15
CA LEU A 268 -27.16 3.72 -4.00
C LEU A 268 -27.14 4.12 -5.47
N PRO A 269 -26.56 3.27 -6.36
CA PRO A 269 -26.56 3.56 -7.79
C PRO A 269 -27.97 3.42 -8.42
N LEU A 270 -28.22 4.22 -9.45
CA LEU A 270 -29.28 3.96 -10.42
C LEU A 270 -28.71 3.11 -11.55
N TYR A 271 -29.32 1.97 -11.81
CA TYR A 271 -28.99 1.07 -12.91
C TYR A 271 -29.84 1.39 -14.13
N GLY A 272 -29.25 1.41 -15.31
CA GLY A 272 -29.93 1.63 -16.57
C GLY A 272 -29.32 0.86 -17.73
N HIS A 273 -30.10 0.70 -18.83
CA HIS A 273 -29.68 0.01 -20.05
C HIS A 273 -29.22 0.98 -21.13
N GLY A 274 -28.34 0.51 -22.01
CA GLY A 274 -27.84 1.29 -23.13
C GLY A 274 -26.78 2.30 -22.74
N ARG A 275 -26.68 3.41 -23.48
CA ARG A 275 -25.75 4.49 -23.24
C ARG A 275 -26.31 5.45 -22.20
N LYS A 276 -25.47 5.78 -21.19
CA LYS A 276 -25.78 6.92 -20.32
C LYS A 276 -25.51 8.22 -21.09
N GLU A 277 -26.55 9.00 -21.30
CA GLU A 277 -26.44 10.33 -21.90
C GLU A 277 -26.08 11.34 -20.82
N ASP A 278 -25.23 12.32 -21.19
CA ASP A 278 -24.95 13.47 -20.35
C ASP A 278 -26.19 14.41 -20.42
N ASP A 279 -27.06 14.31 -19.42
CA ASP A 279 -28.09 15.32 -19.20
C ASP A 279 -27.41 16.66 -18.90
N LYS A 280 -27.31 17.53 -19.90
CA LYS A 280 -26.58 18.80 -19.83
C LYS A 280 -27.21 19.84 -18.87
N LEU A 281 -28.29 19.52 -18.19
CA LEU A 281 -29.01 20.40 -17.28
C LEU A 281 -29.26 19.70 -15.94
N ALA A 282 -28.49 20.09 -14.94
CA ALA A 282 -28.77 19.93 -13.50
C ALA A 282 -29.02 18.51 -12.96
N SER A 283 -28.42 17.46 -13.55
CA SER A 283 -28.46 16.14 -12.91
C SER A 283 -27.44 16.05 -11.77
N PRO A 284 -27.83 15.64 -10.55
CA PRO A 284 -26.90 15.39 -9.45
C PRO A 284 -26.00 14.17 -9.72
N HIS A 285 -26.26 13.40 -10.78
CA HIS A 285 -25.57 12.17 -11.17
C HIS A 285 -24.35 12.44 -12.04
N LEU A 286 -23.31 13.06 -11.46
CA LEU A 286 -22.06 13.40 -12.16
C LEU A 286 -21.06 12.23 -12.24
N CYS A 287 -21.32 11.13 -11.56
CA CYS A 287 -20.47 9.95 -11.51
C CYS A 287 -21.23 8.73 -12.08
N TRP A 288 -20.73 8.12 -13.15
CA TRP A 288 -21.27 6.87 -13.65
C TRP A 288 -20.21 5.93 -14.21
N VAL A 289 -20.55 4.65 -14.28
CA VAL A 289 -19.75 3.62 -14.94
C VAL A 289 -20.54 3.08 -16.11
N GLN A 290 -19.96 3.11 -17.30
CA GLN A 290 -20.52 2.56 -18.53
C GLN A 290 -19.92 1.19 -18.81
N HIS A 291 -20.78 0.22 -19.07
CA HIS A 291 -20.44 -1.10 -19.61
C HIS A 291 -20.78 -1.16 -21.08
N PHE A 292 -19.84 -1.57 -21.92
CA PHE A 292 -19.99 -1.62 -23.37
C PHE A 292 -18.99 -2.57 -24.01
N LYS A 293 -19.22 -2.92 -25.27
CA LYS A 293 -18.30 -3.67 -26.13
C LYS A 293 -17.88 -2.82 -27.31
N CYS A 294 -16.60 -2.89 -27.69
CA CYS A 294 -16.10 -2.17 -28.86
C CYS A 294 -14.81 -2.79 -29.40
N CYS A 295 -14.44 -2.36 -30.60
CA CYS A 295 -13.09 -2.46 -31.13
C CYS A 295 -12.39 -1.11 -31.01
N PHE A 296 -11.06 -1.13 -30.83
CA PHE A 296 -10.28 0.11 -30.68
C PHE A 296 -8.84 -0.03 -31.16
N HIS A 297 -8.24 1.10 -31.53
CA HIS A 297 -6.82 1.26 -31.82
C HIS A 297 -6.32 2.60 -31.30
N ILE A 298 -5.09 2.63 -30.75
CA ILE A 298 -4.51 3.86 -30.22
C ILE A 298 -4.29 4.90 -31.32
N LYS A 299 -4.65 6.15 -31.05
CA LYS A 299 -4.35 7.27 -31.93
C LYS A 299 -2.85 7.63 -31.89
N PRO A 300 -2.29 8.20 -32.97
CA PRO A 300 -0.94 8.74 -32.95
C PRO A 300 -0.74 9.74 -31.81
N ASN A 301 0.44 9.72 -31.21
CA ASN A 301 0.85 10.67 -30.16
C ASN A 301 -0.10 10.70 -28.94
N ARG A 302 -0.59 9.54 -28.53
CA ARG A 302 -1.43 9.37 -27.35
C ARG A 302 -0.92 8.24 -26.46
N PRO A 303 -1.02 8.37 -25.13
CA PRO A 303 -0.69 7.30 -24.20
C PRO A 303 -1.80 6.23 -24.17
N PRO A 304 -1.46 4.94 -24.03
CA PRO A 304 -2.45 3.89 -23.91
C PRO A 304 -3.06 3.89 -22.50
N THR A 305 -4.41 3.86 -22.39
CA THR A 305 -5.13 3.96 -21.12
C THR A 305 -5.78 2.64 -20.66
N ILE A 306 -5.88 1.64 -21.54
CA ILE A 306 -6.57 0.37 -21.26
C ILE A 306 -5.58 -0.65 -20.70
N ALA A 307 -5.66 -0.93 -19.39
CA ALA A 307 -4.76 -1.88 -18.73
C ALA A 307 -4.99 -3.33 -19.20
N ARG A 308 -3.92 -4.02 -19.63
CA ARG A 308 -3.95 -5.41 -20.11
C ARG A 308 -4.56 -6.39 -19.11
N LYS A 309 -4.26 -6.24 -17.83
CA LYS A 309 -4.78 -7.12 -16.76
C LYS A 309 -6.32 -7.15 -16.66
N SER A 310 -6.99 -6.18 -17.26
CA SER A 310 -8.45 -6.14 -17.34
C SER A 310 -9.02 -7.15 -18.34
N PHE A 311 -8.18 -7.84 -19.12
CA PHE A 311 -8.60 -8.76 -20.18
C PHE A 311 -7.91 -10.12 -20.06
N LYS A 312 -8.69 -11.19 -20.20
CA LYS A 312 -8.16 -12.54 -20.36
C LYS A 312 -7.94 -12.83 -21.86
N GLY A 313 -6.80 -13.44 -22.19
CA GLY A 313 -6.55 -13.95 -23.55
C GLY A 313 -5.79 -13.03 -24.50
N PHE A 314 -5.24 -11.90 -24.05
CA PHE A 314 -4.28 -11.11 -24.83
C PHE A 314 -2.85 -11.48 -24.44
N SER A 315 -2.11 -12.05 -25.38
CA SER A 315 -0.67 -12.38 -25.23
C SER A 315 0.21 -11.18 -25.59
N VAL A 316 0.08 -10.07 -24.86
CA VAL A 316 0.93 -8.88 -25.04
C VAL A 316 1.82 -8.73 -23.82
N LYS A 317 3.08 -8.41 -24.00
CA LYS A 317 4.03 -8.16 -22.88
C LYS A 317 3.78 -6.82 -22.19
N ASP A 318 3.12 -5.87 -22.88
CA ASP A 318 2.91 -4.52 -22.40
C ASP A 318 1.87 -4.43 -21.29
N LEU A 319 2.00 -3.44 -20.42
CA LEU A 319 1.05 -3.17 -19.33
C LEU A 319 -0.31 -2.67 -19.84
N TYR A 320 -0.33 -2.06 -21.02
CA TYR A 320 -1.52 -1.46 -21.62
C TYR A 320 -1.75 -1.98 -23.05
N LEU A 321 -3.02 -2.05 -23.43
CA LEU A 321 -3.43 -2.44 -24.78
C LEU A 321 -3.44 -1.22 -25.70
N LYS A 322 -2.73 -1.31 -26.81
CA LYS A 322 -2.74 -0.32 -27.89
C LYS A 322 -3.85 -0.60 -28.92
N SER A 323 -4.27 -1.85 -29.05
CA SER A 323 -5.32 -2.25 -29.98
C SER A 323 -6.05 -3.50 -29.47
N SER A 324 -7.33 -3.59 -29.80
CA SER A 324 -8.12 -4.81 -29.64
C SER A 324 -8.02 -5.75 -30.85
N GLY A 325 -7.36 -5.31 -31.94
CA GLY A 325 -7.49 -5.94 -33.26
C GLY A 325 -8.94 -5.83 -33.74
N PHE A 326 -9.45 -6.90 -34.35
CA PHE A 326 -10.86 -7.00 -34.79
C PHE A 326 -11.77 -7.68 -33.76
N LYS A 327 -11.28 -7.93 -32.56
CA LYS A 327 -12.04 -8.56 -31.49
C LYS A 327 -12.70 -7.50 -30.62
N ARG A 328 -14.02 -7.54 -30.49
CA ARG A 328 -14.75 -6.73 -29.52
C ARG A 328 -14.24 -7.01 -28.11
N CYS A 329 -13.79 -5.98 -27.41
CA CYS A 329 -13.43 -6.01 -25.99
C CYS A 329 -14.59 -5.50 -25.16
N GLU A 330 -14.89 -6.19 -24.08
CA GLU A 330 -15.91 -5.81 -23.11
C GLU A 330 -15.27 -4.94 -22.01
N LEU A 331 -15.78 -3.74 -21.82
CA LEU A 331 -15.20 -2.69 -21.00
C LEU A 331 -16.19 -2.15 -19.96
N TRP A 332 -15.70 -1.89 -18.75
CA TRP A 332 -16.35 -1.09 -17.72
C TRP A 332 -15.46 0.12 -17.45
N LEU A 333 -15.93 1.31 -17.83
CA LEU A 333 -15.18 2.55 -17.65
C LEU A 333 -16.03 3.56 -16.88
N THR A 334 -15.39 4.28 -15.94
CA THR A 334 -15.99 5.49 -15.38
C THR A 334 -16.19 6.51 -16.51
N ASN A 335 -17.14 7.44 -16.36
CA ASN A 335 -17.28 8.54 -17.33
C ASN A 335 -15.96 9.30 -17.55
N VAL A 336 -15.12 9.39 -16.52
CA VAL A 336 -13.79 10.02 -16.58
C VAL A 336 -12.84 9.21 -17.47
N ASP A 337 -12.72 7.89 -17.22
CA ASP A 337 -11.90 7.01 -18.05
C ASP A 337 -12.46 6.86 -19.47
N LEU A 338 -13.78 6.92 -19.64
CA LEU A 338 -14.43 6.86 -20.95
C LEU A 338 -14.06 8.05 -21.84
N LYS A 339 -14.04 9.27 -21.25
CA LYS A 339 -13.57 10.47 -21.94
C LYS A 339 -12.12 10.32 -22.41
N LEU A 340 -11.23 9.88 -21.52
CA LEU A 340 -9.82 9.62 -21.86
C LEU A 340 -9.68 8.53 -22.93
N PHE A 341 -10.52 7.50 -22.87
CA PHE A 341 -10.53 6.43 -23.85
C PHE A 341 -10.83 6.96 -25.26
N PHE A 342 -11.89 7.74 -25.42
CA PHE A 342 -12.22 8.34 -26.72
C PHE A 342 -11.20 9.40 -27.18
N GLU A 343 -10.50 10.06 -26.26
CA GLU A 343 -9.41 10.97 -26.59
C GLU A 343 -8.18 10.22 -27.12
N CYS A 344 -7.85 9.08 -26.53
CA CYS A 344 -6.62 8.33 -26.82
C CYS A 344 -6.79 7.27 -27.93
N TYR A 345 -8.01 6.79 -28.19
CA TYR A 345 -8.25 5.70 -29.15
C TYR A 345 -9.24 6.09 -30.23
N GLU A 346 -9.02 5.54 -31.43
CA GLU A 346 -10.07 5.37 -32.44
C GLU A 346 -10.91 4.16 -32.04
N VAL A 347 -12.22 4.32 -32.02
CA VAL A 347 -13.16 3.33 -31.49
C VAL A 347 -14.25 3.08 -32.52
N TRP A 348 -14.55 1.81 -32.78
CA TRP A 348 -15.61 1.40 -33.72
C TRP A 348 -16.33 0.16 -33.21
N ASP A 349 -17.44 -0.19 -33.85
CA ASP A 349 -18.26 -1.37 -33.53
C ASP A 349 -18.68 -1.36 -32.04
N ILE A 350 -19.25 -0.22 -31.62
CA ILE A 350 -19.61 0.03 -30.21
C ILE A 350 -21.03 -0.49 -29.95
N GLU A 351 -21.16 -1.26 -28.86
CA GLU A 351 -22.44 -1.72 -28.31
C GLU A 351 -22.49 -1.32 -26.82
N TYR A 352 -23.33 -0.33 -26.49
CA TYR A 352 -23.59 0.05 -25.10
C TYR A 352 -24.61 -0.91 -24.49
N ILE A 353 -24.27 -1.51 -23.33
CA ILE A 353 -25.05 -2.57 -22.70
C ILE A 353 -25.87 -2.00 -21.54
N ASP A 354 -25.18 -1.49 -20.54
CA ASP A 354 -25.80 -0.93 -19.33
C ASP A 354 -24.86 0.05 -18.61
N PHE A 355 -25.38 0.73 -17.58
CA PHE A 355 -24.61 1.66 -16.76
C PHE A 355 -25.12 1.69 -15.33
N MET A 356 -24.25 2.17 -14.42
CA MET A 356 -24.62 2.59 -13.07
C MET A 356 -24.22 4.04 -12.84
N SER A 357 -25.15 4.86 -12.36
CA SER A 357 -24.92 6.28 -12.06
C SER A 357 -25.22 6.60 -10.60
N PHE A 358 -24.51 7.59 -10.05
CA PHE A 358 -24.54 7.98 -8.65
C PHE A 358 -24.80 9.48 -8.52
N GLU A 359 -25.55 9.86 -7.50
CA GLU A 359 -25.47 11.22 -6.97
C GLU A 359 -24.04 11.51 -6.49
N SER A 360 -23.67 12.77 -6.43
CA SER A 360 -22.31 13.14 -6.08
C SER A 360 -22.24 14.41 -5.23
N MET A 361 -21.19 14.49 -4.41
CA MET A 361 -20.79 15.68 -3.66
C MET A 361 -19.43 16.18 -4.15
N CYS A 362 -19.28 17.49 -4.26
CA CYS A 362 -18.06 18.16 -4.68
C CYS A 362 -17.75 19.29 -3.72
N GLY A 363 -16.47 19.52 -3.43
CA GLY A 363 -16.03 20.66 -2.62
C GLY A 363 -15.60 21.84 -3.46
N TYR A 364 -15.39 22.95 -2.79
CA TYR A 364 -14.83 24.16 -3.38
C TYR A 364 -13.34 23.96 -3.69
N GLU A 365 -12.90 24.39 -4.86
CA GLU A 365 -11.49 24.36 -5.26
C GLU A 365 -10.95 25.80 -5.30
N VAL A 366 -9.96 26.09 -4.45
CA VAL A 366 -9.26 27.38 -4.46
C VAL A 366 -8.43 27.50 -5.72
N THR A 367 -8.65 28.54 -6.49
CA THR A 367 -7.91 28.82 -7.73
C THR A 367 -6.51 29.37 -7.43
N SER A 368 -5.62 29.31 -8.43
CA SER A 368 -4.27 29.92 -8.30
C SER A 368 -4.32 31.43 -8.04
N GLU A 369 -5.27 32.12 -8.66
CA GLU A 369 -5.46 33.58 -8.52
C GLU A 369 -5.92 33.93 -7.09
N GLU A 370 -6.88 33.21 -6.54
CA GLU A 370 -7.31 33.40 -5.14
C GLU A 370 -6.16 33.11 -4.16
N ALA A 371 -5.39 32.04 -4.40
CA ALA A 371 -4.29 31.64 -3.55
C ALA A 371 -3.15 32.69 -3.47
N GLU A 372 -2.97 33.55 -4.49
CA GLU A 372 -1.98 34.63 -4.45
C GLU A 372 -2.25 35.68 -3.35
N HIS A 373 -3.49 35.74 -2.89
CA HIS A 373 -3.95 36.71 -1.89
C HIS A 373 -4.29 36.10 -0.54
N MET A 374 -4.02 34.79 -0.36
CA MET A 374 -4.38 34.02 0.85
C MET A 374 -3.14 33.46 1.53
N THR A 375 -3.21 33.38 2.85
CA THR A 375 -2.28 32.58 3.65
C THR A 375 -2.55 31.10 3.45
N VAL A 376 -1.56 30.24 3.76
CA VAL A 376 -1.73 28.78 3.67
C VAL A 376 -2.89 28.28 4.54
N ASP A 377 -3.08 28.85 5.72
CA ASP A 377 -4.16 28.48 6.64
C ASP A 377 -5.55 28.86 6.09
N GLU A 378 -5.66 30.04 5.45
CA GLU A 378 -6.89 30.45 4.77
C GLU A 378 -7.22 29.54 3.59
N ILE A 379 -6.20 29.15 2.81
CA ILE A 379 -6.36 28.17 1.73
C ILE A 379 -6.88 26.86 2.31
N ILE A 380 -6.22 26.30 3.34
CA ILE A 380 -6.63 25.01 3.94
C ILE A 380 -8.05 25.08 4.50
N LYS A 381 -8.46 26.22 5.03
CA LYS A 381 -9.80 26.43 5.60
C LYS A 381 -10.89 26.51 4.53
N LEU A 382 -10.62 27.08 3.37
CA LEU A 382 -11.60 27.27 2.30
C LEU A 382 -11.65 26.09 1.34
N ASP A 383 -10.48 25.58 0.96
CA ASP A 383 -10.27 24.59 -0.07
C ASP A 383 -10.84 23.23 0.33
N GLY A 384 -11.78 22.71 -0.46
CA GLY A 384 -12.50 21.47 -0.22
C GLY A 384 -13.77 21.62 0.61
N GLN A 385 -14.15 22.81 1.04
CA GLN A 385 -15.42 23.02 1.76
C GLN A 385 -16.60 22.45 0.96
N GLY A 386 -17.50 21.71 1.65
CA GLY A 386 -18.63 21.04 1.03
C GLY A 386 -18.32 19.67 0.45
N SER A 387 -17.04 19.25 0.38
CA SER A 387 -16.69 17.89 -0.03
C SER A 387 -16.98 16.87 1.08
N LEU A 388 -17.18 15.63 0.64
CA LEU A 388 -17.38 14.48 1.54
C LEU A 388 -16.21 14.27 2.52
N TYR A 389 -15.01 14.68 2.15
CA TYR A 389 -13.76 14.43 2.88
C TYR A 389 -13.21 15.63 3.64
N TYR A 390 -13.86 16.79 3.58
CA TYR A 390 -13.33 18.02 4.17
C TYR A 390 -13.01 17.87 5.67
N ASP A 391 -14.00 17.49 6.48
CA ASP A 391 -13.84 17.38 7.94
C ASP A 391 -12.82 16.30 8.35
N TYR A 392 -12.65 15.25 7.52
CA TYR A 392 -11.63 14.24 7.76
C TYR A 392 -10.22 14.73 7.40
N LEU A 393 -10.05 15.41 6.27
CA LEU A 393 -8.74 15.81 5.76
C LEU A 393 -8.22 17.10 6.40
N TYR A 394 -9.11 18.00 6.81
CA TYR A 394 -8.74 19.31 7.36
C TYR A 394 -7.70 19.24 8.49
N PRO A 395 -7.89 18.45 9.59
CA PRO A 395 -6.92 18.40 10.68
C PRO A 395 -5.55 17.85 10.22
N TYR A 396 -5.53 16.86 9.32
CA TYR A 396 -4.27 16.33 8.80
C TYR A 396 -3.57 17.27 7.81
N ARG A 397 -4.31 18.13 7.11
CA ARG A 397 -3.72 19.20 6.28
C ARG A 397 -3.02 20.22 7.16
N MET A 398 -3.69 20.69 8.21
CA MET A 398 -3.13 21.64 9.18
C MET A 398 -1.89 21.02 9.87
N GLU A 399 -1.96 19.80 10.36
CA GLU A 399 -0.82 19.11 10.98
C GLU A 399 0.36 18.98 9.99
N LYS A 400 0.11 18.57 8.75
CA LYS A 400 1.14 18.44 7.72
C LYS A 400 1.85 19.79 7.44
N GLU A 401 1.13 20.88 7.45
CA GLU A 401 1.70 22.20 7.16
C GLU A 401 2.52 22.75 8.33
N HIS A 402 2.03 22.61 9.56
CA HIS A 402 2.66 23.16 10.76
C HIS A 402 3.64 22.20 11.46
N SER A 403 3.90 21.01 10.90
CA SER A 403 4.81 20.04 11.48
C SER A 403 5.97 19.69 10.54
N THR A 404 7.01 19.07 11.10
CA THR A 404 8.20 18.60 10.39
C THR A 404 8.51 17.15 10.72
N GLY A 405 9.42 16.53 9.96
CA GLY A 405 9.89 15.18 10.25
C GLY A 405 8.76 14.15 10.31
N GLY A 406 8.74 13.36 11.37
CA GLY A 406 7.82 12.24 11.53
C GLY A 406 6.35 12.64 11.62
N GLN A 407 6.02 13.73 12.30
CA GLN A 407 4.64 14.21 12.42
C GLN A 407 4.07 14.59 11.03
N ARG A 408 4.86 15.33 10.23
CA ARG A 408 4.49 15.64 8.85
C ARG A 408 4.28 14.38 8.00
N ALA A 409 5.19 13.41 8.11
CA ALA A 409 5.10 12.14 7.40
C ALA A 409 3.83 11.36 7.79
N ARG A 410 3.50 11.31 9.10
CA ARG A 410 2.28 10.70 9.61
C ARG A 410 1.02 11.38 9.08
N ALA A 411 0.95 12.71 9.12
CA ALA A 411 -0.18 13.47 8.60
C ALA A 411 -0.37 13.23 7.09
N LYS A 412 0.71 13.26 6.30
CA LYS A 412 0.69 12.90 4.87
C LYS A 412 0.16 11.49 4.64
N LYS A 413 0.58 10.53 5.47
CA LYS A 413 0.16 9.14 5.39
C LYS A 413 -1.33 8.98 5.67
N GLN A 414 -1.86 9.62 6.73
CA GLN A 414 -3.29 9.56 7.09
C GLN A 414 -4.18 10.10 5.97
N GLN A 415 -3.79 11.17 5.30
CA GLN A 415 -4.51 11.70 4.13
C GLN A 415 -4.62 10.67 2.99
N ASN A 416 -3.53 9.94 2.70
CA ASN A 416 -3.50 8.97 1.60
C ASN A 416 -4.23 7.64 1.93
N ILE A 417 -4.25 7.22 3.18
CA ILE A 417 -4.92 5.98 3.61
C ILE A 417 -6.44 6.04 3.39
N ALA A 418 -7.04 7.22 3.48
CA ALA A 418 -8.49 7.42 3.31
C ALA A 418 -9.01 6.83 1.99
N TYR A 419 -8.28 6.99 0.91
CA TYR A 419 -8.58 6.40 -0.39
C TYR A 419 -8.62 4.86 -0.33
N GLY A 420 -7.55 4.24 0.18
CA GLY A 420 -7.42 2.79 0.25
C GLY A 420 -8.47 2.11 1.14
N ALA A 421 -8.91 2.81 2.19
CA ALA A 421 -9.92 2.31 3.11
C ALA A 421 -11.27 2.02 2.43
N GLN A 422 -11.65 2.81 1.42
CA GLN A 422 -12.90 2.62 0.67
C GLN A 422 -12.78 1.58 -0.45
N SER A 423 -11.56 1.25 -0.87
CA SER A 423 -11.31 0.29 -1.96
C SER A 423 -11.25 -1.18 -1.52
N THR A 424 -11.44 -1.46 -0.22
CA THR A 424 -11.33 -2.83 0.33
C THR A 424 -12.39 -3.77 -0.24
N ALA A 425 -11.96 -4.99 -0.61
CA ALA A 425 -12.85 -6.00 -1.16
C ALA A 425 -13.77 -6.63 -0.10
N LYS A 426 -14.97 -7.07 -0.52
CA LYS A 426 -15.92 -7.83 0.31
C LYS A 426 -15.46 -9.26 0.53
N THR A 427 -14.80 -9.86 -0.46
CA THR A 427 -14.26 -11.21 -0.41
C THR A 427 -12.75 -11.17 -0.54
N GLY A 428 -12.08 -12.09 0.08
CA GLY A 428 -10.65 -12.27 -0.09
C GLY A 428 -10.29 -13.68 0.31
N ASP A 429 -9.57 -14.37 -0.58
CA ASP A 429 -9.04 -15.65 -0.23
C ASP A 429 -8.10 -15.54 0.95
N LEU A 430 -8.09 -16.56 1.74
CA LEU A 430 -7.22 -16.73 2.89
C LEU A 430 -6.33 -17.95 2.68
N CYS A 431 -5.29 -18.07 3.50
CA CYS A 431 -4.46 -19.25 3.54
C CYS A 431 -4.46 -19.85 4.94
N TYR A 432 -4.43 -21.17 5.00
CA TYR A 432 -4.13 -21.89 6.23
C TYR A 432 -2.77 -22.57 6.12
N PRO A 433 -2.03 -22.69 7.24
CA PRO A 433 -0.75 -23.38 7.26
C PRO A 433 -0.95 -24.88 7.41
N GLU A 434 -0.09 -25.65 6.75
CA GLU A 434 0.08 -27.09 6.95
C GLU A 434 1.56 -27.47 6.90
N LEU A 435 1.93 -28.62 7.46
CA LEU A 435 3.27 -29.18 7.30
C LEU A 435 3.35 -30.01 6.02
N TYR A 436 4.30 -29.69 5.17
CA TYR A 436 4.61 -30.43 3.95
C TYR A 436 6.12 -30.63 3.84
N LYS A 437 6.59 -31.89 3.79
CA LYS A 437 8.03 -32.22 3.72
C LYS A 437 8.85 -31.43 4.76
N ASP A 438 8.46 -31.51 6.02
CA ASP A 438 9.11 -30.87 7.17
C ASP A 438 9.17 -29.32 7.20
N HIS A 439 8.43 -28.63 6.36
CA HIS A 439 8.32 -27.16 6.43
C HIS A 439 6.87 -26.70 6.22
N LEU A 440 6.61 -25.45 6.59
CA LEU A 440 5.30 -24.84 6.41
C LEU A 440 4.97 -24.65 4.93
N ARG A 441 3.74 -24.98 4.56
CA ARG A 441 3.10 -24.60 3.30
C ARG A 441 1.79 -23.89 3.60
N PHE A 442 1.48 -22.86 2.81
CA PHE A 442 0.24 -22.12 2.94
C PHE A 442 -0.73 -22.50 1.81
N VAL A 443 -1.87 -23.05 2.18
CA VAL A 443 -2.90 -23.52 1.23
C VAL A 443 -4.03 -22.52 1.17
N ARG A 444 -4.37 -22.08 -0.05
CA ARG A 444 -5.41 -21.10 -0.30
C ARG A 444 -6.81 -21.70 -0.13
N TYR A 445 -7.70 -20.96 0.49
CA TYR A 445 -9.12 -21.27 0.57
C TYR A 445 -9.95 -19.99 0.46
N GLU A 446 -11.24 -20.14 0.08
CA GLU A 446 -12.16 -19.02 -0.02
C GLU A 446 -12.50 -18.47 1.37
N GLY A 447 -12.21 -17.20 1.60
CA GLY A 447 -12.50 -16.53 2.87
C GLY A 447 -13.95 -16.13 2.99
N GLU A 448 -14.42 -15.91 4.22
CA GLU A 448 -15.76 -15.39 4.47
C GLU A 448 -15.97 -14.00 3.85
N LYS A 449 -17.18 -13.75 3.35
CA LYS A 449 -17.60 -12.41 2.90
C LYS A 449 -17.46 -11.41 4.05
N ARG A 450 -16.84 -10.27 3.77
CA ARG A 450 -16.63 -9.16 4.70
C ARG A 450 -17.48 -7.97 4.29
N LYS A 451 -17.71 -7.08 5.24
CA LYS A 451 -18.23 -5.75 4.92
C LYS A 451 -17.11 -4.96 4.22
N GLY A 452 -17.14 -4.85 2.92
CA GLY A 452 -16.19 -4.08 2.11
C GLY A 452 -16.26 -2.57 2.40
N GLY A 453 -15.40 -1.80 1.72
CA GLY A 453 -15.56 -0.34 1.61
C GLY A 453 -16.61 0.02 0.56
N TYR A 454 -17.00 1.29 0.49
CA TYR A 454 -17.85 1.82 -0.58
C TYR A 454 -16.98 2.06 -1.81
N ILE A 455 -16.83 1.02 -2.64
CA ILE A 455 -15.90 0.96 -3.78
C ILE A 455 -16.09 2.10 -4.81
N PRO A 456 -17.29 2.69 -5.05
CA PRO A 456 -17.42 3.79 -5.99
C PRO A 456 -16.46 4.94 -5.73
N ILE A 457 -16.28 5.36 -4.48
CA ILE A 457 -15.33 6.43 -4.11
C ILE A 457 -13.91 6.08 -4.56
N GLY A 458 -13.40 4.92 -4.18
CA GLY A 458 -12.03 4.52 -4.56
C GLY A 458 -11.84 4.45 -6.07
N THR A 459 -12.87 4.03 -6.81
CA THR A 459 -12.89 3.97 -8.28
C THR A 459 -12.76 5.36 -8.88
N PHE A 460 -13.52 6.34 -8.38
CA PHE A 460 -13.51 7.69 -8.92
C PHE A 460 -12.28 8.50 -8.52
N ILE A 461 -11.78 8.37 -7.29
CA ILE A 461 -10.51 9.01 -6.89
C ILE A 461 -9.38 8.63 -7.84
N THR A 462 -9.24 7.35 -8.16
CA THR A 462 -8.18 6.91 -9.08
C THR A 462 -8.46 7.26 -10.54
N ALA A 463 -9.72 7.34 -10.95
CA ALA A 463 -10.09 7.78 -12.29
C ALA A 463 -9.71 9.26 -12.51
N TYR A 464 -10.05 10.14 -11.59
CA TYR A 464 -9.65 11.55 -11.64
C TYR A 464 -8.14 11.74 -11.57
N SER A 465 -7.45 10.92 -10.78
CA SER A 465 -5.98 10.94 -10.73
C SER A 465 -5.36 10.55 -12.07
N ARG A 466 -5.94 9.55 -12.77
CA ARG A 466 -5.53 9.18 -14.14
C ARG A 466 -5.85 10.29 -15.14
N GLU A 467 -7.02 10.93 -15.04
CA GLU A 467 -7.37 12.07 -15.89
C GLU A 467 -6.34 13.18 -15.75
N LEU A 468 -6.00 13.56 -14.53
CA LEU A 468 -5.04 14.62 -14.25
C LEU A 468 -3.67 14.33 -14.87
N ILE A 469 -3.11 13.15 -14.63
CA ILE A 469 -1.76 12.81 -15.14
C ILE A 469 -1.78 12.64 -16.66
N ILE A 470 -2.76 11.91 -17.23
CA ILE A 470 -2.82 11.60 -18.67
C ILE A 470 -3.09 12.86 -19.50
N THR A 471 -3.97 13.74 -19.07
CA THR A 471 -4.21 15.01 -19.76
C THR A 471 -2.93 15.85 -19.87
N ASN A 472 -2.13 15.91 -18.80
CA ASN A 472 -0.87 16.65 -18.82
C ASN A 472 0.24 15.92 -19.60
N ILE A 473 0.21 14.57 -19.68
CA ILE A 473 1.06 13.81 -20.62
C ILE A 473 0.71 14.17 -22.06
N ILE A 474 -0.57 14.22 -22.42
CA ILE A 474 -1.02 14.54 -23.78
C ILE A 474 -0.55 15.94 -24.20
N ARG A 475 -0.68 16.95 -23.32
CA ARG A 475 -0.22 18.33 -23.57
C ARG A 475 1.28 18.43 -23.80
N ASN A 476 2.07 17.55 -23.15
CA ASN A 476 3.53 17.54 -23.20
C ASN A 476 4.09 16.29 -23.89
N TRP A 477 3.34 15.66 -24.83
CA TRP A 477 3.68 14.36 -25.41
C TRP A 477 5.07 14.31 -26.05
N ASP A 478 5.48 15.37 -26.73
CA ASP A 478 6.79 15.40 -27.42
C ASP A 478 7.97 15.36 -26.43
N ARG A 479 7.75 15.83 -25.22
CA ARG A 479 8.74 15.86 -24.13
C ARG A 479 8.56 14.72 -23.14
N PHE A 480 7.44 13.99 -23.18
CA PHE A 480 7.09 12.98 -22.22
C PHE A 480 8.03 11.77 -22.28
N VAL A 481 8.55 11.35 -21.12
CA VAL A 481 9.41 10.18 -20.95
C VAL A 481 8.75 9.10 -20.11
N TYR A 482 8.36 9.45 -18.87
CA TYR A 482 7.89 8.49 -17.86
C TYR A 482 6.94 9.16 -16.87
N CYS A 483 6.01 8.37 -16.34
CA CYS A 483 5.19 8.77 -15.21
C CYS A 483 5.01 7.62 -14.22
N ASP A 484 4.82 7.95 -12.94
CA ASP A 484 4.50 6.99 -11.89
C ASP A 484 3.48 7.57 -10.92
N THR A 485 2.23 7.29 -11.19
CA THR A 485 1.07 7.66 -10.36
C THR A 485 0.87 9.18 -10.25
N ASP A 486 1.71 9.90 -9.55
CA ASP A 486 1.68 11.34 -9.26
C ASP A 486 2.92 12.09 -9.79
N SER A 487 3.91 11.38 -10.29
CA SER A 487 5.13 11.98 -10.84
C SER A 487 5.20 11.93 -12.37
N LEU A 488 5.78 12.95 -12.97
CA LEU A 488 5.94 13.12 -14.40
C LEU A 488 7.36 13.53 -14.75
N TYR A 489 7.97 12.84 -15.73
CA TYR A 489 9.33 13.08 -16.20
C TYR A 489 9.30 13.58 -17.65
N LEU A 490 9.88 14.76 -17.91
CA LEU A 490 9.89 15.44 -19.21
C LEU A 490 11.31 15.74 -19.67
N LEU A 491 11.55 15.66 -20.97
CA LEU A 491 12.75 16.21 -21.61
C LEU A 491 12.73 17.74 -21.58
N GLY A 492 13.89 18.36 -21.50
CA GLY A 492 14.07 19.80 -21.39
C GLY A 492 13.79 20.32 -19.98
N GLN A 493 14.18 21.57 -19.71
CA GLN A 493 14.02 22.24 -18.42
C GLN A 493 13.12 23.47 -18.50
N GLU A 494 12.56 23.75 -19.67
CA GLU A 494 11.62 24.83 -19.90
C GLU A 494 10.29 24.55 -19.19
N ARG A 495 9.57 25.59 -18.77
CA ARG A 495 8.26 25.45 -18.11
C ARG A 495 7.31 24.62 -19.00
N PRO A 496 6.74 23.51 -18.48
CA PRO A 496 5.81 22.70 -19.25
C PRO A 496 4.40 23.34 -19.29
N ASP A 497 3.59 22.89 -20.27
CA ASP A 497 2.17 23.28 -20.38
C ASP A 497 1.32 22.50 -19.38
N MET A 498 1.34 22.94 -18.12
CA MET A 498 0.55 22.34 -17.04
C MET A 498 0.42 23.30 -15.86
N PRO A 499 -0.59 23.10 -14.96
CA PRO A 499 -0.76 23.91 -13.77
C PRO A 499 0.35 23.60 -12.76
N ILE A 500 1.20 24.59 -12.47
CA ILE A 500 2.30 24.49 -11.50
C ILE A 500 2.06 25.43 -10.35
N HIS A 501 2.06 24.90 -9.13
CA HIS A 501 2.00 25.69 -7.89
C HIS A 501 2.78 24.97 -6.78
N ARG A 502 3.42 25.75 -5.89
CA ARG A 502 4.31 25.17 -4.86
C ARG A 502 3.56 24.35 -3.81
N THR A 503 2.35 24.74 -3.42
CA THR A 503 1.63 24.20 -2.25
C THR A 503 0.20 23.76 -2.53
N LEU A 504 -0.50 24.33 -3.53
CA LEU A 504 -1.89 23.98 -3.84
C LEU A 504 -2.01 22.49 -4.18
N TYR A 505 -3.02 21.86 -3.60
CA TYR A 505 -3.33 20.45 -3.85
C TYR A 505 -3.81 20.26 -5.29
N GLY A 506 -3.36 19.16 -5.93
CA GLY A 506 -3.69 18.86 -7.31
C GLY A 506 -2.83 19.57 -8.37
N PHE A 507 -2.00 20.51 -7.98
CA PHE A 507 -1.06 21.19 -8.86
C PHE A 507 0.28 20.47 -8.90
N PHE A 508 0.96 20.56 -10.05
CA PHE A 508 2.33 20.05 -10.17
C PHE A 508 3.31 20.95 -9.45
N LYS A 509 4.32 20.35 -8.89
CA LYS A 509 5.50 20.99 -8.29
C LYS A 509 6.74 20.43 -8.96
N LEU A 510 7.68 21.31 -9.35
CA LEU A 510 9.00 20.88 -9.79
C LEU A 510 9.75 20.23 -8.61
N GLU A 511 10.19 18.98 -8.80
CA GLU A 511 10.98 18.27 -7.79
C GLU A 511 12.47 18.29 -8.08
N HIS A 512 12.87 17.92 -9.33
CA HIS A 512 14.28 17.84 -9.69
C HIS A 512 14.53 18.37 -11.10
N TYR A 513 15.66 19.04 -11.27
CA TYR A 513 16.36 19.15 -12.53
C TYR A 513 17.29 17.94 -12.68
N ILE A 514 17.24 17.26 -13.82
CA ILE A 514 17.93 16.00 -14.08
C ILE A 514 18.91 16.21 -15.21
N SER A 515 20.21 16.00 -14.91
CA SER A 515 21.28 16.12 -15.92
C SER A 515 21.43 14.86 -16.77
N ARG A 516 21.21 13.68 -16.16
CA ARG A 516 21.37 12.36 -16.80
C ARG A 516 20.37 11.38 -16.22
N ALA A 517 19.69 10.60 -17.06
CA ALA A 517 18.74 9.58 -16.61
C ALA A 517 18.73 8.35 -17.51
N LYS A 518 18.23 7.23 -16.97
CA LYS A 518 17.99 6.00 -17.70
C LYS A 518 16.81 5.25 -17.12
N PHE A 519 15.87 4.82 -17.96
CA PHE A 519 14.65 4.13 -17.57
C PHE A 519 14.61 2.73 -18.17
N LEU A 520 14.33 1.73 -17.35
CA LEU A 520 14.20 0.32 -17.74
C LEU A 520 12.79 -0.24 -17.56
N GLY A 521 11.83 0.59 -17.24
CA GLY A 521 10.43 0.19 -17.05
C GLY A 521 9.81 0.82 -15.82
N CYS A 522 8.60 0.37 -15.49
CA CYS A 522 7.86 0.89 -14.35
C CYS A 522 8.61 0.68 -13.04
N LYS A 523 8.83 1.76 -12.28
CA LYS A 523 9.58 1.76 -11.01
C LYS A 523 10.99 1.17 -11.12
N ARG A 524 11.65 1.36 -12.28
CA ARG A 524 13.03 0.94 -12.54
C ARG A 524 13.75 2.02 -13.34
N TYR A 525 14.37 2.96 -12.63
CA TYR A 525 15.11 4.06 -13.23
C TYR A 525 16.25 4.54 -12.34
N ILE A 526 17.22 5.17 -12.96
CA ILE A 526 18.36 5.82 -12.33
C ILE A 526 18.48 7.22 -12.92
N TYR A 527 18.76 8.20 -12.10
CA TYR A 527 19.08 9.54 -12.58
C TYR A 527 20.08 10.27 -11.69
N LEU A 528 20.78 11.21 -12.29
CA LEU A 528 21.61 12.21 -11.65
C LEU A 528 20.89 13.55 -11.75
N GLY A 529 20.57 14.17 -10.63
CA GLY A 529 19.78 15.40 -10.59
C GLY A 529 19.77 16.06 -9.23
N ARG A 530 19.24 17.29 -9.18
CA ARG A 530 19.17 18.12 -7.97
C ARG A 530 17.79 18.73 -7.77
N GLU A 531 17.45 19.02 -6.53
CA GLU A 531 16.30 19.85 -6.21
C GLU A 531 16.48 21.27 -6.76
N PRO A 532 15.40 22.04 -7.01
CA PRO A 532 15.52 23.38 -7.60
C PRO A 532 16.40 24.36 -6.81
N ASP A 533 16.47 24.19 -5.49
CA ASP A 533 17.23 25.05 -4.57
C ASP A 533 18.65 24.47 -4.25
N GLU A 534 19.06 23.35 -4.88
CA GLU A 534 20.37 22.72 -4.70
C GLU A 534 21.28 22.96 -5.92
N GLU A 535 22.59 23.03 -5.67
CA GLU A 535 23.59 23.20 -6.72
C GLU A 535 24.19 21.89 -7.23
N GLN A 536 24.20 20.85 -6.38
CA GLN A 536 24.84 19.58 -6.68
C GLN A 536 23.85 18.50 -7.07
N ASP A 537 24.13 17.85 -8.18
CA ASP A 537 23.40 16.66 -8.60
C ASP A 537 23.71 15.48 -7.70
N ARG A 538 22.66 14.72 -7.33
CA ARG A 538 22.75 13.48 -6.56
C ARG A 538 22.22 12.31 -7.37
N LEU A 539 22.85 11.16 -7.19
CA LEU A 539 22.40 9.91 -7.80
C LEU A 539 21.16 9.39 -7.07
N LYS A 540 20.08 9.20 -7.81
CA LYS A 540 18.86 8.55 -7.32
C LYS A 540 18.60 7.28 -8.10
N VAL A 541 18.40 6.18 -7.38
CA VAL A 541 18.07 4.87 -7.94
C VAL A 541 16.71 4.44 -7.41
N THR A 542 15.78 4.17 -8.30
CA THR A 542 14.48 3.57 -7.99
C THR A 542 14.40 2.21 -8.66
N CYS A 543 14.27 1.17 -7.86
CA CYS A 543 14.22 -0.18 -8.36
C CYS A 543 13.28 -1.03 -7.52
N CYS A 544 12.10 -1.33 -8.06
CA CYS A 544 11.05 -2.06 -7.35
C CYS A 544 11.57 -3.41 -6.81
N GLY A 545 11.44 -3.60 -5.49
CA GLY A 545 11.86 -4.83 -4.79
C GLY A 545 13.36 -4.95 -4.55
N ALA A 546 14.16 -3.92 -4.86
CA ALA A 546 15.57 -3.84 -4.49
C ALA A 546 15.72 -3.11 -3.15
N PRO A 547 16.39 -3.72 -2.15
CA PRO A 547 16.69 -3.04 -0.89
C PRO A 547 17.85 -2.04 -1.05
N PRO A 548 18.07 -1.13 -0.08
CA PRO A 548 19.19 -0.18 -0.10
C PRO A 548 20.56 -0.84 -0.31
N SER A 549 20.82 -2.01 0.29
CA SER A 549 22.04 -2.81 0.10
C SER A 549 22.30 -3.22 -1.35
N VAL A 550 21.28 -3.25 -2.19
CA VAL A 550 21.36 -3.53 -3.62
C VAL A 550 21.43 -2.23 -4.43
N THR A 551 20.57 -1.25 -4.11
CA THR A 551 20.52 0.00 -4.89
C THR A 551 21.78 0.84 -4.76
N CYS A 552 22.50 0.79 -3.63
CA CYS A 552 23.79 1.46 -3.46
C CYS A 552 24.90 0.94 -4.39
N GLN A 553 24.76 -0.27 -4.95
CA GLN A 553 25.71 -0.84 -5.90
C GLN A 553 25.42 -0.41 -7.36
N MET A 554 24.24 0.22 -7.61
CA MET A 554 23.80 0.55 -8.96
C MET A 554 24.38 1.90 -9.41
N ASN A 555 24.85 1.93 -10.65
CA ASN A 555 25.31 3.11 -11.35
C ASN A 555 24.90 3.04 -12.84
N PHE A 556 25.16 4.08 -13.63
CA PHE A 556 24.77 4.11 -15.04
C PHE A 556 25.37 2.99 -15.90
N ASP A 557 26.57 2.49 -15.57
CA ASP A 557 27.26 1.46 -16.34
C ASP A 557 26.66 0.07 -16.12
N ASN A 558 26.27 -0.24 -14.88
CA ASN A 558 25.72 -1.55 -14.50
C ASN A 558 24.18 -1.58 -14.42
N PHE A 559 23.48 -0.43 -14.53
CA PHE A 559 22.03 -0.36 -14.56
C PHE A 559 21.51 -0.79 -15.95
N LYS A 560 21.42 -2.11 -16.13
CA LYS A 560 21.04 -2.77 -17.39
C LYS A 560 20.00 -3.86 -17.13
N PRO A 561 19.14 -4.19 -18.12
CA PRO A 561 18.24 -5.33 -18.03
C PRO A 561 19.01 -6.62 -17.71
N TYR A 562 18.39 -7.49 -16.91
CA TYR A 562 18.96 -8.79 -16.59
C TYR A 562 19.24 -9.60 -17.86
N ASN A 563 20.48 -10.01 -18.01
CA ASN A 563 20.94 -10.92 -19.06
C ASN A 563 21.80 -12.02 -18.43
N LYS A 564 21.31 -13.27 -18.50
CA LYS A 564 21.99 -14.44 -17.91
C LYS A 564 23.34 -14.73 -18.56
N GLU A 565 23.42 -14.59 -19.88
CA GLU A 565 24.62 -14.95 -20.64
C GLU A 565 25.76 -13.95 -20.42
N LYS A 566 25.43 -12.67 -20.26
CA LYS A 566 26.39 -11.59 -20.02
C LYS A 566 26.63 -11.29 -18.55
N GLY A 567 25.87 -11.90 -17.64
CA GLY A 567 25.92 -11.58 -16.20
C GLY A 567 25.48 -10.14 -15.86
N GLU A 568 24.74 -9.48 -16.76
CA GLU A 568 24.30 -8.09 -16.57
C GLU A 568 23.02 -8.01 -15.74
N GLY A 569 22.82 -6.91 -15.02
CA GLY A 569 21.62 -6.65 -14.21
C GLY A 569 21.47 -7.59 -13.01
N VAL A 570 22.57 -8.07 -12.45
CA VAL A 570 22.63 -8.94 -11.26
C VAL A 570 23.37 -8.22 -10.14
N PHE A 571 22.77 -8.16 -8.97
CA PHE A 571 23.33 -7.48 -7.79
C PHE A 571 23.20 -8.38 -6.57
N ASN A 572 24.22 -8.42 -5.72
CA ASN A 572 24.23 -9.20 -4.49
C ASN A 572 23.69 -8.40 -3.30
N GLY A 573 23.37 -9.09 -2.21
CA GLY A 573 22.99 -8.43 -0.96
C GLY A 573 21.48 -8.21 -0.77
N LYS A 574 20.62 -8.85 -1.58
CA LYS A 574 19.18 -8.87 -1.31
C LYS A 574 18.90 -9.83 -0.17
N LEU A 575 18.51 -9.28 0.98
CA LEU A 575 18.01 -10.08 2.09
C LEU A 575 16.63 -10.66 1.73
N SER A 576 16.51 -11.97 1.77
CA SER A 576 15.27 -12.70 1.50
C SER A 576 15.00 -13.66 2.65
N SER A 577 13.73 -13.90 2.97
CA SER A 577 13.35 -14.90 3.95
C SER A 577 12.81 -16.16 3.26
N HIS A 578 13.27 -17.32 3.70
CA HIS A 578 12.85 -18.61 3.18
C HIS A 578 12.25 -19.46 4.28
N ILE A 579 11.12 -20.12 3.99
CA ILE A 579 10.50 -21.08 4.91
C ILE A 579 11.39 -22.32 4.95
N VAL A 580 11.74 -22.73 6.15
CA VAL A 580 12.53 -23.93 6.45
C VAL A 580 11.88 -24.72 7.59
N CYS A 581 12.42 -25.89 7.92
CA CYS A 581 11.99 -26.63 9.09
C CYS A 581 12.12 -25.76 10.35
N GLY A 582 11.07 -25.65 11.14
CA GLY A 582 11.02 -24.88 12.38
C GLY A 582 10.69 -23.38 12.24
N GLY A 583 10.63 -22.83 11.02
CA GLY A 583 10.30 -21.41 10.83
C GLY A 583 10.80 -20.80 9.54
N LYS A 584 11.53 -19.70 9.63
CA LYS A 584 12.15 -18.98 8.49
C LYS A 584 13.62 -18.69 8.75
N HIS A 585 14.42 -18.74 7.70
CA HIS A 585 15.77 -18.18 7.69
C HIS A 585 15.86 -16.94 6.83
N LEU A 586 16.63 -15.97 7.27
CA LEU A 586 17.12 -14.87 6.45
C LEU A 586 18.32 -15.37 5.65
N GLN A 587 18.33 -15.09 4.35
CA GLN A 587 19.40 -15.46 3.43
C GLN A 587 19.75 -14.29 2.51
N ILE A 588 21.03 -14.07 2.30
CA ILE A 588 21.51 -13.12 1.29
C ILE A 588 21.37 -13.78 -0.09
N THR A 589 20.62 -13.16 -0.96
CA THR A 589 20.37 -13.61 -2.33
C THR A 589 20.76 -12.56 -3.36
N THR A 590 20.70 -12.91 -4.63
CA THR A 590 20.91 -11.96 -5.72
C THR A 590 19.60 -11.29 -6.14
N TYR A 591 19.68 -9.99 -6.44
CA TYR A 591 18.62 -9.24 -7.09
C TYR A 591 18.85 -9.26 -8.61
N LYS A 592 17.80 -9.55 -9.38
CA LYS A 592 17.84 -9.53 -10.86
C LYS A 592 16.95 -8.40 -11.36
N LEU A 593 17.51 -7.51 -12.16
CA LEU A 593 16.82 -6.35 -12.74
C LEU A 593 16.01 -6.80 -13.98
N ILE A 594 14.86 -7.42 -13.72
CA ILE A 594 13.95 -7.92 -14.76
C ILE A 594 13.10 -6.75 -15.27
N CYS A 595 13.10 -6.49 -16.56
CA CYS A 595 12.38 -5.40 -17.23
C CYS A 595 11.20 -5.92 -18.05
#